data_22417112cde18888c2eeacfeba5faacc
#
_entry.id   22417112cde18888c2eeacfeba5faacc
#
_cell.length_a   1.000
_cell.length_b   1.000
_cell.length_c   1.000
_cell.angle_alpha   90.00
_cell.angle_beta   90.00
_cell.angle_gamma   90.00
#
_symmetry.space_group_name_H-M   'P 1'
#
loop_
_entity.id
_entity.type
_entity.pdbx_description
1 polymer ?
#
loop_
_entity_poly.entity_id
_entity_poly.type
_entity_poly.pdbx_seq_one_letter_code
_entity_poly.pdbx_strand_id
1 'polypeptide(L)'
;MGRRDQQPGRSAGRRAAPLCSVRREAARRRHAGSGARSGNGKTKTGRLWTYVRDDRPAGSADAPAAWFAYSPDRKGEHPQRHLKDFKGILQADAYAGFNKLYEDGSICEAPCMAHIRRKFYDLMEAQRSPIATEAVERIAPLYAIEKEIRGRSPAERQKVRNVRARPLLDAMKVWLEASLPKLSRKSDNAAAIHYAFARWDTLMRYLDDGRIEIDNSAAERALRAVAVGRRNYLFAGSDAGGERAAVFYSLVGTAKLNGLDPEAYLREVLQRINDHRVNRIEELLPWHIAKNPPIATAA
;
A
#
# COMPACT_ATOMS: atom_id res chain seq x y z
N MET A 1 10.56 60.76 -9.19
CA MET A 1 9.65 60.08 -8.28
C MET A 1 8.95 58.97 -9.06
N GLY A 2 9.55 57.79 -9.08
CA GLY A 2 9.02 56.59 -9.78
C GLY A 2 8.56 55.56 -8.78
N ARG A 3 7.27 55.27 -8.77
CA ARG A 3 6.69 54.17 -8.01
C ARG A 3 6.97 52.86 -8.75
N ARG A 4 7.71 51.96 -8.10
CA ARG A 4 7.85 50.56 -8.54
C ARG A 4 6.62 49.82 -8.10
N ASP A 5 5.83 49.33 -9.04
CA ASP A 5 4.76 48.37 -8.81
C ASP A 5 5.39 47.02 -8.42
N GLN A 6 5.15 46.63 -7.18
CA GLN A 6 5.44 45.24 -6.69
C GLN A 6 4.33 44.35 -7.21
N GLN A 7 4.64 43.51 -8.16
CA GLN A 7 3.79 42.33 -8.49
C GLN A 7 3.77 41.37 -7.32
N PRO A 8 2.60 40.86 -6.88
CA PRO A 8 2.52 39.83 -5.88
C PRO A 8 3.03 38.50 -6.46
N GLY A 9 4.00 37.92 -5.75
CA GLY A 9 4.64 36.66 -6.10
C GLY A 9 3.60 35.56 -6.34
N ARG A 10 3.70 34.94 -7.51
CA ARG A 10 3.03 33.66 -7.80
C ARG A 10 3.47 32.65 -6.75
N SER A 11 2.56 32.28 -5.86
CA SER A 11 2.73 31.13 -4.98
C SER A 11 2.91 29.89 -5.87
N ALA A 12 4.13 29.40 -5.97
CA ALA A 12 4.41 28.10 -6.55
C ALA A 12 3.58 27.07 -5.79
N GLY A 13 2.50 26.60 -6.39
CA GLY A 13 1.66 25.57 -5.83
C GLY A 13 2.55 24.37 -5.47
N ARG A 14 2.73 24.09 -4.19
CA ARG A 14 3.43 22.91 -3.71
C ARG A 14 2.70 21.72 -4.30
N ARG A 15 3.34 21.02 -5.25
CA ARG A 15 2.82 19.75 -5.73
C ARG A 15 2.64 18.85 -4.53
N ALA A 16 1.43 18.30 -4.37
CA ALA A 16 1.14 17.41 -3.26
C ALA A 16 2.11 16.22 -3.28
N ALA A 17 2.67 15.88 -2.11
CA ALA A 17 3.59 14.75 -2.00
C ALA A 17 2.90 13.44 -2.43
N PRO A 18 3.58 12.54 -3.16
CA PRO A 18 3.00 11.29 -3.60
C PRO A 18 2.62 10.39 -2.42
N LEU A 19 1.53 9.63 -2.57
CA LEU A 19 1.09 8.59 -1.65
C LEU A 19 1.52 7.23 -2.19
N CYS A 20 2.10 6.38 -1.35
CA CYS A 20 2.44 5.01 -1.68
C CYS A 20 1.96 4.06 -0.58
N SER A 21 1.24 3.01 -0.97
CA SER A 21 0.88 1.91 -0.08
C SER A 21 1.81 0.73 -0.31
N VAL A 22 2.30 0.13 0.77
CA VAL A 22 3.24 -0.99 0.69
C VAL A 22 2.80 -2.19 1.51
N ARG A 23 3.04 -3.37 0.97
CA ARG A 23 2.91 -4.64 1.69
C ARG A 23 3.98 -5.63 1.21
N ARG A 24 4.29 -6.63 2.04
CA ARG A 24 5.20 -7.71 1.70
C ARG A 24 4.52 -9.07 1.82
N GLU A 25 4.95 -10.01 0.99
CA GLU A 25 4.50 -11.40 1.01
C GLU A 25 5.71 -12.34 0.98
N ALA A 26 5.55 -13.53 1.58
CA ALA A 26 6.59 -14.55 1.56
C ALA A 26 6.60 -15.29 0.21
N ALA A 27 7.70 -15.24 -0.51
CA ALA A 27 7.96 -16.06 -1.68
C ALA A 27 8.87 -17.24 -1.28
N ARG A 28 8.45 -18.47 -1.59
CA ARG A 28 9.25 -19.65 -1.35
C ARG A 28 10.08 -19.99 -2.61
N ARG A 29 11.33 -20.40 -2.42
CA ARG A 29 12.16 -20.96 -3.51
C ARG A 29 12.67 -22.34 -3.12
N ARG A 30 12.64 -23.29 -4.06
CA ARG A 30 13.46 -24.50 -4.00
C ARG A 30 14.79 -24.22 -4.65
N HIS A 31 15.88 -24.73 -4.09
CA HIS A 31 17.07 -24.95 -4.88
C HIS A 31 16.75 -26.09 -5.86
N ALA A 32 16.55 -25.76 -7.13
CA ALA A 32 16.56 -26.76 -8.16
C ALA A 32 18.00 -27.29 -8.28
N GLY A 33 18.21 -28.50 -7.84
CA GLY A 33 19.41 -29.22 -8.14
C GLY A 33 19.43 -29.56 -9.63
N SER A 34 20.17 -28.77 -10.43
CA SER A 34 20.65 -29.23 -11.71
C SER A 34 22.05 -29.79 -11.45
N GLY A 35 22.21 -31.10 -11.52
CA GLY A 35 23.47 -31.79 -11.59
C GLY A 35 24.47 -31.53 -10.47
N ALA A 36 24.59 -32.48 -9.54
CA ALA A 36 25.75 -32.72 -8.69
C ALA A 36 26.23 -31.54 -7.80
N ARG A 37 25.72 -31.50 -6.67
CA ARG A 37 26.07 -30.98 -5.34
C ARG A 37 24.88 -30.24 -4.77
N SER A 38 23.97 -31.04 -4.25
CA SER A 38 22.81 -30.59 -3.48
C SER A 38 23.24 -29.73 -2.30
N GLY A 39 22.85 -28.46 -2.34
CA GLY A 39 22.70 -27.72 -1.10
C GLY A 39 21.62 -28.42 -0.25
N ASN A 40 21.74 -28.34 1.03
CA ASN A 40 21.08 -28.95 2.17
C ASN A 40 19.57 -29.29 2.11
N GLY A 41 18.92 -29.52 1.00
CA GLY A 41 17.50 -29.89 0.91
C GLY A 41 16.53 -28.85 1.51
N LYS A 42 17.00 -27.69 1.99
CA LYS A 42 16.20 -26.69 2.67
C LYS A 42 15.69 -25.61 1.71
N THR A 43 14.40 -25.38 1.77
CA THR A 43 13.77 -24.28 1.03
C THR A 43 14.12 -22.93 1.66
N LYS A 44 14.74 -22.02 0.91
CA LYS A 44 14.93 -20.62 1.35
C LYS A 44 13.66 -19.81 1.07
N THR A 45 13.30 -18.95 2.01
CA THR A 45 12.13 -18.08 1.87
C THR A 45 12.56 -16.66 1.50
N GLY A 46 12.35 -16.26 0.26
CA GLY A 46 12.45 -14.87 -0.18
C GLY A 46 11.19 -14.07 0.14
N ARG A 47 11.15 -12.82 -0.27
CA ARG A 47 10.03 -11.89 -0.08
C ARG A 47 9.71 -11.16 -1.36
N LEU A 48 8.42 -10.95 -1.61
CA LEU A 48 7.91 -9.98 -2.58
C LEU A 48 7.35 -8.79 -1.81
N TRP A 49 7.86 -7.62 -2.17
CA TRP A 49 7.39 -6.32 -1.69
C TRP A 49 6.46 -5.76 -2.76
N THR A 50 5.36 -5.17 -2.35
CA THR A 50 4.39 -4.58 -3.27
C THR A 50 4.18 -3.13 -2.89
N TYR A 51 4.46 -2.25 -3.81
CA TYR A 51 4.25 -0.80 -3.70
C TYR A 51 3.12 -0.42 -4.66
N VAL A 52 2.13 0.28 -4.16
CA VAL A 52 0.97 0.70 -4.96
C VAL A 52 0.79 2.20 -4.81
N ARG A 53 0.68 2.89 -5.94
CA ARG A 53 0.16 4.25 -6.02
C ARG A 53 -1.22 4.18 -6.66
N ASP A 54 -2.25 4.58 -5.91
CA ASP A 54 -3.62 4.66 -6.40
C ASP A 54 -4.34 5.80 -5.70
N ASP A 55 -4.30 6.98 -6.29
CA ASP A 55 -4.88 8.21 -5.73
C ASP A 55 -6.33 8.45 -6.21
N ARG A 56 -6.92 7.51 -6.98
CA ARG A 56 -8.30 7.58 -7.48
C ARG A 56 -9.34 7.69 -6.35
N PRO A 57 -9.18 7.04 -5.19
CA PRO A 57 -10.09 7.24 -4.06
C PRO A 57 -10.16 8.68 -3.57
N ALA A 58 -9.12 9.48 -3.82
CA ALA A 58 -9.06 10.91 -3.53
C ALA A 58 -9.36 11.78 -4.76
N GLY A 59 -10.03 11.23 -5.80
CA GLY A 59 -10.44 11.97 -6.98
C GLY A 59 -9.32 12.32 -7.96
N SER A 60 -8.12 11.73 -7.82
CA SER A 60 -7.03 11.96 -8.78
C SER A 60 -7.30 11.29 -10.12
N ALA A 61 -6.97 11.97 -11.21
CA ALA A 61 -6.94 11.42 -12.56
C ALA A 61 -5.61 10.72 -12.90
N ASP A 62 -4.64 10.74 -12.00
CA ASP A 62 -3.35 10.08 -12.20
C ASP A 62 -3.53 8.57 -12.34
N ALA A 63 -2.82 8.00 -13.29
CA ALA A 63 -2.86 6.57 -13.53
C ALA A 63 -2.30 5.80 -12.33
N PRO A 64 -3.00 4.77 -11.83
CA PRO A 64 -2.51 3.94 -10.76
C PRO A 64 -1.39 3.02 -11.25
N ALA A 65 -0.47 2.67 -10.34
CA ALA A 65 0.61 1.76 -10.62
C ALA A 65 0.86 0.81 -9.45
N ALA A 66 1.27 -0.41 -9.77
CA ALA A 66 1.76 -1.39 -8.80
C ALA A 66 3.17 -1.81 -9.19
N TRP A 67 4.09 -1.73 -8.24
CA TRP A 67 5.46 -2.20 -8.40
C TRP A 67 5.76 -3.31 -7.41
N PHE A 68 6.27 -4.41 -7.90
CA PHE A 68 6.71 -5.53 -7.10
C PHE A 68 8.23 -5.62 -7.15
N ALA A 69 8.85 -5.89 -6.01
CA ALA A 69 10.27 -6.11 -5.89
C ALA A 69 10.54 -7.39 -5.09
N TYR A 70 11.54 -8.14 -5.51
CA TYR A 70 11.98 -9.35 -4.81
C TYR A 70 13.15 -9.05 -3.88
N SER A 71 13.20 -9.79 -2.77
CA SER A 71 14.38 -9.85 -1.91
C SER A 71 14.62 -11.25 -1.35
N PRO A 72 15.87 -11.64 -1.11
CA PRO A 72 16.21 -12.97 -0.60
C PRO A 72 15.81 -13.18 0.86
N ASP A 73 15.51 -12.11 1.59
CA ASP A 73 15.08 -12.11 2.98
C ASP A 73 14.13 -10.94 3.29
N ARG A 74 13.82 -10.72 4.58
CA ARG A 74 12.89 -9.68 5.04
C ARG A 74 13.58 -8.46 5.66
N LYS A 75 14.86 -8.24 5.48
CA LYS A 75 15.56 -7.14 6.14
C LYS A 75 15.06 -5.77 5.67
N GLY A 76 15.12 -4.78 6.58
CA GLY A 76 14.69 -3.41 6.31
C GLY A 76 15.55 -2.67 5.27
N GLU A 77 16.78 -3.15 4.99
CA GLU A 77 17.64 -2.57 3.94
C GLU A 77 17.00 -2.64 2.53
N HIS A 78 16.14 -3.64 2.29
CA HIS A 78 15.48 -3.78 0.99
C HIS A 78 14.48 -2.64 0.73
N PRO A 79 13.47 -2.37 1.58
CA PRO A 79 12.59 -1.23 1.37
C PRO A 79 13.33 0.11 1.43
N GLN A 80 14.41 0.25 2.23
CA GLN A 80 15.24 1.46 2.23
C GLN A 80 15.86 1.70 0.85
N ARG A 81 16.42 0.66 0.21
CA ARG A 81 16.97 0.75 -1.15
C ARG A 81 15.88 1.02 -2.19
N HIS A 82 14.71 0.38 -2.06
CA HIS A 82 13.59 0.53 -2.99
C HIS A 82 13.04 1.96 -2.98
N LEU A 83 13.00 2.61 -1.82
CA LEU A 83 12.38 3.90 -1.60
C LEU A 83 13.38 5.04 -1.34
N LYS A 84 14.67 4.83 -1.68
CA LYS A 84 15.76 5.81 -1.39
C LYS A 84 15.48 7.22 -1.95
N ASP A 85 14.82 7.30 -3.10
CA ASP A 85 14.51 8.56 -3.78
C ASP A 85 13.04 8.99 -3.59
N PHE A 86 12.26 8.19 -2.84
CA PHE A 86 10.86 8.49 -2.57
C PHE A 86 10.73 9.54 -1.47
N LYS A 87 9.86 10.53 -1.69
CA LYS A 87 9.48 11.54 -0.71
C LYS A 87 7.96 11.66 -0.72
N GLY A 88 7.34 11.51 0.44
CA GLY A 88 5.89 11.58 0.53
C GLY A 88 5.31 10.77 1.66
N ILE A 89 4.12 10.24 1.48
CA ILE A 89 3.41 9.48 2.48
C ILE A 89 3.49 7.99 2.14
N LEU A 90 3.99 7.19 3.07
CA LEU A 90 4.05 5.74 2.95
C LEU A 90 3.05 5.10 3.89
N GLN A 91 2.01 4.50 3.33
CA GLN A 91 1.04 3.73 4.09
C GLN A 91 1.45 2.26 4.13
N ALA A 92 1.76 1.75 5.31
CA ALA A 92 2.32 0.42 5.47
C ALA A 92 1.71 -0.35 6.66
N ASP A 93 1.93 -1.66 6.68
CA ASP A 93 1.79 -2.45 7.90
C ASP A 93 2.88 -2.04 8.91
N ALA A 94 2.66 -2.37 10.19
CA ALA A 94 3.57 -2.00 11.27
C ALA A 94 4.87 -2.83 11.30
N TYR A 95 5.47 -3.08 10.16
CA TYR A 95 6.75 -3.80 10.10
C TYR A 95 7.91 -2.88 10.47
N ALA A 96 8.66 -3.25 11.52
CA ALA A 96 9.78 -2.46 12.03
C ALA A 96 10.88 -2.16 11.00
N GLY A 97 11.00 -2.95 9.93
CA GLY A 97 11.96 -2.69 8.84
C GLY A 97 11.69 -1.40 8.04
N PHE A 98 10.52 -0.77 8.22
CA PHE A 98 10.20 0.53 7.64
C PHE A 98 10.64 1.72 8.52
N ASN A 99 10.95 1.50 9.81
CA ASN A 99 11.21 2.60 10.75
C ASN A 99 12.28 3.58 10.26
N LYS A 100 13.39 3.05 9.72
CA LYS A 100 14.47 3.90 9.18
C LYS A 100 14.05 4.80 8.01
N LEU A 101 12.97 4.45 7.29
CA LEU A 101 12.44 5.29 6.21
C LEU A 101 11.81 6.58 6.71
N TYR A 102 11.44 6.63 7.98
CA TYR A 102 10.73 7.76 8.58
C TYR A 102 11.65 8.69 9.37
N GLU A 103 12.92 8.30 9.62
CA GLU A 103 13.83 9.00 10.53
C GLU A 103 14.23 10.40 10.04
N ASP A 104 14.42 10.57 8.72
CA ASP A 104 14.79 11.86 8.13
C ASP A 104 13.60 12.79 7.84
N GLY A 105 12.36 12.31 8.06
CA GLY A 105 11.13 13.06 7.82
C GLY A 105 10.77 13.26 6.35
N SER A 106 11.56 12.77 5.40
CA SER A 106 11.24 12.84 3.96
C SER A 106 10.06 11.95 3.59
N ILE A 107 9.88 10.86 4.34
CA ILE A 107 8.75 9.94 4.22
C ILE A 107 7.90 10.02 5.49
N CYS A 108 6.63 10.36 5.34
CA CYS A 108 5.67 10.38 6.42
C CYS A 108 4.96 9.02 6.54
N GLU A 109 4.98 8.44 7.72
CA GLU A 109 4.23 7.22 8.01
C GLU A 109 2.72 7.48 8.04
N ALA A 110 1.94 6.61 7.37
CA ALA A 110 0.51 6.48 7.55
C ALA A 110 0.18 5.02 7.89
N PRO A 111 -0.30 4.73 9.10
CA PRO A 111 -0.66 3.38 9.49
C PRO A 111 -1.99 2.93 8.89
N CYS A 112 -2.28 1.65 9.05
CA CYS A 112 -3.45 1.00 8.50
C CYS A 112 -4.45 0.66 9.60
N MET A 113 -5.65 1.25 9.57
CA MET A 113 -6.74 0.96 10.52
C MET A 113 -7.18 -0.51 10.43
N ALA A 114 -7.11 -1.13 9.25
CA ALA A 114 -7.49 -2.53 9.10
C ALA A 114 -6.65 -3.47 9.98
N HIS A 115 -5.37 -3.14 10.24
CA HIS A 115 -4.53 -3.92 11.14
C HIS A 115 -4.91 -3.73 12.61
N ILE A 116 -5.30 -2.52 13.01
CA ILE A 116 -5.85 -2.26 14.35
C ILE A 116 -7.17 -3.02 14.51
N ARG A 117 -8.09 -2.86 13.55
CA ARG A 117 -9.38 -3.55 13.55
C ARG A 117 -9.21 -5.07 13.62
N ARG A 118 -8.26 -5.65 12.88
CA ARG A 118 -8.00 -7.08 12.88
C ARG A 118 -7.62 -7.61 14.26
N LYS A 119 -6.84 -6.87 15.05
CA LYS A 119 -6.48 -7.27 16.41
C LYS A 119 -7.72 -7.47 17.29
N PHE A 120 -8.66 -6.55 17.20
CA PHE A 120 -9.92 -6.67 17.93
C PHE A 120 -10.84 -7.73 17.32
N TYR A 121 -10.92 -7.81 16.00
CA TYR A 121 -11.74 -8.79 15.30
C TYR A 121 -11.34 -10.23 15.65
N ASP A 122 -10.04 -10.54 15.63
CA ASP A 122 -9.53 -11.86 15.98
C ASP A 122 -9.89 -12.25 17.44
N LEU A 123 -9.88 -11.28 18.38
CA LEU A 123 -10.30 -11.49 19.76
C LEU A 123 -11.83 -11.64 19.93
N MET A 124 -12.58 -10.90 19.14
CA MET A 124 -14.04 -11.04 19.08
C MET A 124 -14.43 -12.44 18.63
N GLU A 125 -13.82 -12.94 17.55
CA GLU A 125 -14.11 -14.27 17.02
C GLU A 125 -13.64 -15.41 17.95
N ALA A 126 -12.40 -15.29 18.46
CA ALA A 126 -11.79 -16.37 19.23
C ALA A 126 -12.27 -16.44 20.69
N GLN A 127 -12.53 -15.30 21.32
CA GLN A 127 -12.80 -15.19 22.77
C GLN A 127 -14.16 -14.59 23.09
N ARG A 128 -14.94 -14.14 22.07
CA ARG A 128 -16.19 -13.39 22.23
C ARG A 128 -16.05 -12.22 23.21
N SER A 129 -14.89 -11.56 23.18
CA SER A 129 -14.57 -10.46 24.08
C SER A 129 -15.54 -9.27 23.87
N PRO A 130 -16.28 -8.83 24.92
CA PRO A 130 -17.17 -7.66 24.79
C PRO A 130 -16.42 -6.39 24.39
N ILE A 131 -15.21 -6.19 24.94
CA ILE A 131 -14.36 -5.03 24.59
C ILE A 131 -13.93 -5.09 23.13
N ALA A 132 -13.56 -6.26 22.64
CA ALA A 132 -13.18 -6.43 21.23
C ALA A 132 -14.36 -6.24 20.30
N THR A 133 -15.54 -6.72 20.65
CA THR A 133 -16.80 -6.48 19.92
C THR A 133 -17.10 -5.00 19.83
N GLU A 134 -17.12 -4.30 20.96
CA GLU A 134 -17.37 -2.85 21.00
C GLU A 134 -16.32 -2.06 20.20
N ALA A 135 -15.03 -2.45 20.25
CA ALA A 135 -14.00 -1.81 19.45
C ALA A 135 -14.28 -1.94 17.95
N VAL A 136 -14.67 -3.13 17.48
CA VAL A 136 -15.03 -3.36 16.06
C VAL A 136 -16.26 -2.54 15.67
N GLU A 137 -17.27 -2.46 16.54
CA GLU A 137 -18.49 -1.64 16.32
C GLU A 137 -18.18 -0.15 16.25
N ARG A 138 -17.28 0.36 17.10
CA ARG A 138 -16.84 1.76 17.07
C ARG A 138 -16.01 2.11 15.84
N ILE A 139 -15.31 1.15 15.25
CA ILE A 139 -14.55 1.33 14.00
C ILE A 139 -15.46 1.32 12.76
N ALA A 140 -16.58 0.59 12.78
CA ALA A 140 -17.44 0.43 11.62
C ALA A 140 -17.96 1.77 11.03
N PRO A 141 -18.41 2.77 11.81
CA PRO A 141 -18.83 4.07 11.28
C PRO A 141 -17.73 4.83 10.52
N LEU A 142 -16.45 4.64 10.88
CA LEU A 142 -15.33 5.26 10.15
C LEU A 142 -15.28 4.77 8.71
N TYR A 143 -15.45 3.46 8.50
CA TYR A 143 -15.50 2.88 7.16
C TYR A 143 -16.77 3.31 6.37
N ALA A 144 -17.89 3.51 7.06
CA ALA A 144 -19.09 4.04 6.43
C ALA A 144 -18.85 5.46 5.88
N ILE A 145 -18.23 6.33 6.67
CA ILE A 145 -17.82 7.68 6.22
C ILE A 145 -16.90 7.60 5.01
N GLU A 146 -15.87 6.76 5.05
CA GLU A 146 -14.92 6.60 3.93
C GLU A 146 -15.60 6.13 2.65
N LYS A 147 -16.59 5.25 2.76
CA LYS A 147 -17.39 4.79 1.61
C LYS A 147 -18.15 5.95 0.95
N GLU A 148 -18.73 6.86 1.74
CA GLU A 148 -19.49 8.01 1.25
C GLU A 148 -18.60 9.07 0.54
N ILE A 149 -17.38 9.27 1.04
CA ILE A 149 -16.47 10.31 0.54
C ILE A 149 -15.49 9.80 -0.52
N ARG A 150 -15.58 8.53 -0.88
CA ARG A 150 -14.72 7.94 -1.89
C ARG A 150 -14.90 8.63 -3.24
N GLY A 151 -13.79 8.99 -3.89
CA GLY A 151 -13.78 9.71 -5.17
C GLY A 151 -13.96 11.21 -5.05
N ARG A 152 -14.19 11.76 -3.84
CA ARG A 152 -14.21 13.20 -3.61
C ARG A 152 -12.80 13.77 -3.55
N SER A 153 -12.69 15.08 -3.73
CA SER A 153 -11.42 15.78 -3.63
C SER A 153 -10.77 15.64 -2.23
N PRO A 154 -9.43 15.74 -2.12
CA PRO A 154 -8.76 15.68 -0.83
C PRO A 154 -9.28 16.69 0.20
N ALA A 155 -9.60 17.91 -0.25
CA ALA A 155 -10.13 18.95 0.63
C ALA A 155 -11.51 18.60 1.20
N GLU A 156 -12.42 18.05 0.37
CA GLU A 156 -13.72 17.58 0.81
C GLU A 156 -13.62 16.40 1.77
N ARG A 157 -12.76 15.42 1.47
CA ARG A 157 -12.51 14.27 2.33
C ARG A 157 -11.99 14.74 3.70
N GLN A 158 -11.00 15.62 3.72
CA GLN A 158 -10.46 16.19 4.94
C GLN A 158 -11.54 16.90 5.77
N LYS A 159 -12.36 17.74 5.13
CA LYS A 159 -13.46 18.45 5.80
C LYS A 159 -14.45 17.49 6.45
N VAL A 160 -14.93 16.49 5.71
CA VAL A 160 -15.90 15.51 6.24
C VAL A 160 -15.29 14.67 7.36
N ARG A 161 -14.05 14.23 7.22
CA ARG A 161 -13.34 13.48 8.27
C ARG A 161 -13.20 14.27 9.56
N ASN A 162 -12.82 15.56 9.46
CA ASN A 162 -12.69 16.40 10.66
C ASN A 162 -14.03 16.63 11.37
N VAL A 163 -15.13 16.75 10.62
CA VAL A 163 -16.46 16.96 11.21
C VAL A 163 -17.06 15.67 11.75
N ARG A 164 -16.88 14.53 11.07
CA ARG A 164 -17.60 13.29 11.39
C ARG A 164 -16.74 12.19 11.96
N ALA A 165 -15.52 12.00 11.46
CA ALA A 165 -14.65 10.89 11.89
C ALA A 165 -13.80 11.26 13.12
N ARG A 166 -13.33 12.51 13.23
CA ARG A 166 -12.54 12.96 14.40
C ARG A 166 -13.27 12.74 15.72
N PRO A 167 -14.53 13.19 15.92
CA PRO A 167 -15.23 12.94 17.17
C PRO A 167 -15.39 11.46 17.51
N LEU A 168 -15.55 10.59 16.52
CA LEU A 168 -15.64 9.14 16.73
C LEU A 168 -14.31 8.54 17.21
N LEU A 169 -13.19 8.99 16.64
CA LEU A 169 -11.86 8.57 17.07
C LEU A 169 -11.50 9.10 18.45
N ASP A 170 -11.83 10.36 18.75
CA ASP A 170 -11.59 10.96 20.05
C ASP A 170 -12.40 10.21 21.14
N ALA A 171 -13.68 9.93 20.88
CA ALA A 171 -14.52 9.13 21.78
C ALA A 171 -13.99 7.69 21.92
N MET A 172 -13.49 7.08 20.82
CA MET A 172 -12.89 5.76 20.89
C MET A 172 -11.61 5.76 21.72
N LYS A 173 -10.77 6.78 21.62
CA LYS A 173 -9.54 6.91 22.43
C LYS A 173 -9.86 6.95 23.90
N VAL A 174 -10.77 7.84 24.32
CA VAL A 174 -11.22 7.98 25.72
C VAL A 174 -11.80 6.67 26.24
N TRP A 175 -12.60 5.98 25.43
CA TRP A 175 -13.17 4.70 25.82
C TRP A 175 -12.10 3.61 25.98
N LEU A 176 -11.10 3.52 25.09
CA LEU A 176 -9.98 2.58 25.21
C LEU A 176 -9.12 2.87 26.44
N GLU A 177 -8.85 4.16 26.73
CA GLU A 177 -8.14 4.61 27.94
C GLU A 177 -8.89 4.20 29.22
N ALA A 178 -10.22 4.36 29.27
CA ALA A 178 -11.05 3.95 30.37
C ALA A 178 -11.21 2.44 30.53
N SER A 179 -11.03 1.69 29.44
CA SER A 179 -11.12 0.22 29.43
C SER A 179 -9.83 -0.46 29.88
N LEU A 180 -8.67 0.13 29.57
CA LEU A 180 -7.37 -0.48 29.85
C LEU A 180 -7.10 -0.81 31.32
N PRO A 181 -7.44 0.06 32.33
CA PRO A 181 -7.25 -0.26 33.74
C PRO A 181 -8.10 -1.42 34.25
N LYS A 182 -9.19 -1.76 33.56
CA LYS A 182 -10.08 -2.87 33.92
C LYS A 182 -9.57 -4.23 33.44
N LEU A 183 -8.47 -4.25 32.68
CA LEU A 183 -7.90 -5.42 32.06
C LEU A 183 -6.63 -5.89 32.76
N SER A 184 -6.40 -7.19 32.75
CA SER A 184 -5.07 -7.70 33.10
C SER A 184 -4.03 -7.19 32.11
N ARG A 185 -2.88 -6.71 32.60
CA ARG A 185 -1.76 -6.22 31.76
C ARG A 185 -1.28 -7.25 30.74
N LYS A 186 -1.46 -8.55 31.01
CA LYS A 186 -1.05 -9.66 30.15
C LYS A 186 -2.17 -10.15 29.23
N SER A 187 -3.36 -9.52 29.27
CA SER A 187 -4.49 -9.95 28.43
C SER A 187 -4.28 -9.53 26.97
N ASP A 188 -4.79 -10.33 26.04
CA ASP A 188 -4.75 -10.03 24.62
C ASP A 188 -5.51 -8.75 24.28
N ASN A 189 -6.59 -8.43 25.03
CA ASN A 189 -7.31 -7.16 24.88
C ASN A 189 -6.43 -5.96 25.24
N ALA A 190 -5.65 -6.02 26.33
CA ALA A 190 -4.70 -4.98 26.69
C ALA A 190 -3.60 -4.84 25.60
N ALA A 191 -3.10 -5.95 25.07
CA ALA A 191 -2.12 -5.93 23.99
C ALA A 191 -2.69 -5.29 22.70
N ALA A 192 -3.95 -5.56 22.36
CA ALA A 192 -4.61 -4.93 21.21
C ALA A 192 -4.78 -3.41 21.40
N ILE A 193 -5.14 -2.95 22.61
CA ILE A 193 -5.25 -1.54 22.95
C ILE A 193 -3.87 -0.86 22.87
N HIS A 194 -2.84 -1.44 23.47
CA HIS A 194 -1.48 -0.91 23.37
C HIS A 194 -0.97 -0.84 21.93
N TYR A 195 -1.31 -1.83 21.10
CA TYR A 195 -1.00 -1.80 19.68
C TYR A 195 -1.66 -0.62 18.96
N ALA A 196 -2.91 -0.30 19.30
CA ALA A 196 -3.63 0.85 18.75
C ALA A 196 -3.00 2.18 19.23
N PHE A 197 -2.73 2.31 20.52
CA PHE A 197 -2.12 3.53 21.08
C PHE A 197 -0.73 3.83 20.56
N ALA A 198 0.11 2.81 20.38
CA ALA A 198 1.44 2.99 19.81
C ALA A 198 1.44 3.61 18.39
N ARG A 199 0.27 3.70 17.74
CA ARG A 199 0.09 4.22 16.38
C ARG A 199 -0.96 5.30 16.30
N TRP A 200 -1.51 5.73 17.44
CA TRP A 200 -2.66 6.61 17.44
C TRP A 200 -2.39 7.96 16.78
N ASP A 201 -1.28 8.59 17.14
CA ASP A 201 -0.93 9.91 16.63
C ASP A 201 -0.64 9.88 15.12
N THR A 202 0.03 8.83 14.65
CA THR A 202 0.26 8.65 13.20
C THR A 202 -1.03 8.28 12.46
N LEU A 203 -1.94 7.53 13.10
CA LEU A 203 -3.25 7.20 12.55
C LEU A 203 -4.09 8.47 12.31
N MET A 204 -4.04 9.44 13.23
CA MET A 204 -4.79 10.69 13.09
C MET A 204 -4.43 11.49 11.83
N ARG A 205 -3.25 11.26 11.23
CA ARG A 205 -2.82 11.95 10.01
C ARG A 205 -3.79 11.80 8.83
N TYR A 206 -4.54 10.67 8.76
CA TYR A 206 -5.52 10.50 7.66
C TYR A 206 -6.67 11.51 7.75
N LEU A 207 -6.93 12.08 8.91
CA LEU A 207 -7.91 13.17 9.10
C LEU A 207 -7.43 14.49 8.51
N ASP A 208 -6.11 14.70 8.54
CA ASP A 208 -5.49 15.98 8.18
C ASP A 208 -5.05 16.02 6.71
N ASP A 209 -4.93 14.85 6.05
CA ASP A 209 -4.67 14.74 4.62
C ASP A 209 -5.71 13.85 3.93
N GLY A 210 -6.58 14.47 3.15
CA GLY A 210 -7.66 13.76 2.44
C GLY A 210 -7.18 12.76 1.37
N ARG A 211 -5.90 12.74 1.02
CA ARG A 211 -5.33 11.74 0.10
C ARG A 211 -5.11 10.40 0.78
N ILE A 212 -4.77 10.41 2.07
CA ILE A 212 -4.50 9.18 2.83
C ILE A 212 -5.78 8.35 2.92
N GLU A 213 -5.68 7.06 2.62
CA GLU A 213 -6.77 6.11 2.86
C GLU A 213 -6.78 5.68 4.34
N ILE A 214 -7.94 5.26 4.85
CA ILE A 214 -8.05 4.73 6.22
C ILE A 214 -7.25 3.44 6.41
N ASP A 215 -7.03 2.70 5.32
CA ASP A 215 -6.27 1.46 5.32
C ASP A 215 -5.45 1.27 4.03
N ASN A 216 -4.55 0.28 4.06
CA ASN A 216 -3.68 -0.02 2.95
C ASN A 216 -4.24 -1.14 2.03
N SER A 217 -5.55 -1.22 1.89
CA SER A 217 -6.24 -2.26 1.10
C SER A 217 -5.81 -2.29 -0.37
N ALA A 218 -5.30 -1.21 -0.94
CA ALA A 218 -4.79 -1.19 -2.31
C ALA A 218 -3.61 -2.16 -2.49
N ALA A 219 -2.61 -2.09 -1.59
CA ALA A 219 -1.48 -3.01 -1.61
C ALA A 219 -1.88 -4.45 -1.26
N GLU A 220 -2.86 -4.63 -0.37
CA GLU A 220 -3.40 -5.95 -0.05
C GLU A 220 -4.08 -6.61 -1.26
N ARG A 221 -4.89 -5.84 -2.01
CA ARG A 221 -5.53 -6.33 -3.24
C ARG A 221 -4.50 -6.69 -4.31
N ALA A 222 -3.45 -5.87 -4.48
CA ALA A 222 -2.39 -6.16 -5.44
C ALA A 222 -1.66 -7.47 -5.10
N LEU A 223 -1.38 -7.73 -3.82
CA LEU A 223 -0.78 -8.98 -3.36
C LEU A 223 -1.67 -10.22 -3.52
N ARG A 224 -2.98 -10.06 -3.65
CA ARG A 224 -3.88 -11.22 -3.82
C ARG A 224 -3.52 -12.07 -5.03
N ALA A 225 -3.07 -11.44 -6.14
CA ALA A 225 -2.61 -12.16 -7.32
C ALA A 225 -1.43 -13.08 -7.01
N VAL A 226 -0.47 -12.63 -6.19
CA VAL A 226 0.66 -13.44 -5.72
C VAL A 226 0.18 -14.58 -4.83
N ALA A 227 -0.70 -14.28 -3.88
CA ALA A 227 -1.23 -15.29 -2.93
C ALA A 227 -1.99 -16.41 -3.65
N VAL A 228 -2.79 -16.08 -4.67
CA VAL A 228 -3.50 -17.05 -5.51
C VAL A 228 -2.51 -17.81 -6.40
N GLY A 229 -1.58 -17.12 -7.05
CA GLY A 229 -0.56 -17.72 -7.91
C GLY A 229 0.35 -18.72 -7.20
N ARG A 230 0.56 -18.55 -5.89
CA ARG A 230 1.34 -19.50 -5.06
C ARG A 230 0.71 -20.91 -4.96
N ARG A 231 -0.56 -21.06 -5.23
CA ARG A 231 -1.20 -22.38 -5.30
C ARG A 231 -0.76 -23.16 -6.54
N ASN A 232 -0.45 -22.44 -7.63
CA ASN A 232 -0.02 -23.02 -8.90
C ASN A 232 1.51 -23.03 -9.03
N TYR A 233 2.19 -21.98 -8.53
CA TYR A 233 3.64 -21.82 -8.57
C TYR A 233 4.18 -21.72 -7.14
N LEU A 234 4.43 -22.88 -6.53
CA LEU A 234 4.90 -22.95 -5.14
C LEU A 234 6.30 -22.36 -4.94
N PHE A 235 7.11 -22.32 -6.00
CA PHE A 235 8.52 -21.94 -5.94
C PHE A 235 8.93 -21.01 -7.07
N ALA A 236 9.75 -20.02 -6.76
CA ALA A 236 10.37 -19.12 -7.75
C ALA A 236 11.64 -19.70 -8.39
N GLY A 237 12.05 -20.90 -8.01
CA GLY A 237 13.26 -21.58 -8.51
C GLY A 237 14.56 -20.97 -7.96
N SER A 238 14.83 -19.71 -8.23
CA SER A 238 16.05 -18.98 -7.84
C SER A 238 15.72 -17.53 -7.42
N ASP A 239 16.72 -16.77 -6.95
CA ASP A 239 16.57 -15.33 -6.72
C ASP A 239 16.24 -14.60 -8.03
N ALA A 240 16.94 -14.93 -9.13
CA ALA A 240 16.63 -14.39 -10.45
C ALA A 240 15.21 -14.76 -10.93
N GLY A 241 14.69 -15.95 -10.55
CA GLY A 241 13.29 -16.30 -10.79
C GLY A 241 12.32 -15.44 -9.98
N GLY A 242 12.67 -15.10 -8.74
CA GLY A 242 11.92 -14.18 -7.90
C GLY A 242 11.89 -12.76 -8.47
N GLU A 243 13.02 -12.26 -8.98
CA GLU A 243 13.13 -10.97 -9.65
C GLU A 243 12.28 -10.90 -10.92
N ARG A 244 12.38 -11.91 -11.79
CA ARG A 244 11.52 -12.00 -12.99
C ARG A 244 10.04 -12.03 -12.63
N ALA A 245 9.66 -12.82 -11.64
CA ALA A 245 8.27 -12.85 -11.16
C ALA A 245 7.80 -11.47 -10.69
N ALA A 246 8.64 -10.73 -9.96
CA ALA A 246 8.32 -9.38 -9.52
C ALA A 246 8.05 -8.42 -10.69
N VAL A 247 8.86 -8.50 -11.77
CA VAL A 247 8.64 -7.70 -13.00
C VAL A 247 7.28 -8.03 -13.62
N PHE A 248 6.98 -9.33 -13.82
CA PHE A 248 5.69 -9.74 -14.38
C PHE A 248 4.50 -9.32 -13.51
N TYR A 249 4.59 -9.48 -12.19
CA TYR A 249 3.52 -8.99 -11.28
C TYR A 249 3.36 -7.48 -11.38
N SER A 250 4.43 -6.71 -11.58
CA SER A 250 4.36 -5.25 -11.75
C SER A 250 3.60 -4.88 -13.02
N LEU A 251 3.93 -5.48 -14.15
CA LEU A 251 3.28 -5.21 -15.43
C LEU A 251 1.80 -5.64 -15.40
N VAL A 252 1.53 -6.90 -15.03
CA VAL A 252 0.18 -7.46 -14.96
C VAL A 252 -0.69 -6.71 -13.93
N GLY A 253 -0.13 -6.41 -12.76
CA GLY A 253 -0.83 -5.67 -11.70
C GLY A 253 -1.19 -4.27 -12.16
N THR A 254 -0.26 -3.56 -12.79
CA THR A 254 -0.49 -2.20 -13.31
C THR A 254 -1.48 -2.21 -14.48
N ALA A 255 -1.38 -3.18 -15.40
CA ALA A 255 -2.35 -3.33 -16.50
C ALA A 255 -3.79 -3.46 -15.94
N LYS A 256 -4.01 -4.35 -14.98
CA LYS A 256 -5.32 -4.52 -14.31
C LYS A 256 -5.82 -3.25 -13.63
N LEU A 257 -4.93 -2.51 -12.94
CA LEU A 257 -5.29 -1.25 -12.29
C LEU A 257 -5.75 -0.19 -13.29
N ASN A 258 -5.23 -0.24 -14.53
CA ASN A 258 -5.59 0.66 -15.63
C ASN A 258 -6.71 0.09 -16.54
N GLY A 259 -7.38 -0.99 -16.15
CA GLY A 259 -8.51 -1.56 -16.88
C GLY A 259 -8.15 -2.36 -18.12
N LEU A 260 -6.86 -2.69 -18.31
CA LEU A 260 -6.41 -3.51 -19.42
C LEU A 260 -6.51 -5.00 -19.09
N ASP A 261 -6.85 -5.81 -20.08
CA ASP A 261 -6.63 -7.23 -20.04
C ASP A 261 -5.11 -7.52 -20.05
N PRO A 262 -4.57 -8.24 -19.06
CA PRO A 262 -3.12 -8.42 -18.95
C PRO A 262 -2.51 -9.24 -20.09
N GLU A 263 -3.24 -10.19 -20.65
CA GLU A 263 -2.74 -11.00 -21.77
C GLU A 263 -2.66 -10.14 -23.04
N ALA A 264 -3.72 -9.41 -23.36
CA ALA A 264 -3.75 -8.48 -24.48
C ALA A 264 -2.64 -7.42 -24.36
N TYR A 265 -2.47 -6.86 -23.15
CA TYR A 265 -1.39 -5.91 -22.86
C TYR A 265 0.00 -6.51 -23.12
N LEU A 266 0.30 -7.69 -22.57
CA LEU A 266 1.60 -8.33 -22.76
C LEU A 266 1.83 -8.70 -24.24
N ARG A 267 0.82 -9.15 -24.95
CA ARG A 267 0.88 -9.44 -26.39
C ARG A 267 1.27 -8.19 -27.18
N GLU A 268 0.60 -7.08 -26.92
CA GLU A 268 0.89 -5.77 -27.54
C GLU A 268 2.34 -5.32 -27.27
N VAL A 269 2.78 -5.42 -26.02
CA VAL A 269 4.16 -5.06 -25.66
C VAL A 269 5.17 -5.94 -26.37
N LEU A 270 4.97 -7.27 -26.39
CA LEU A 270 5.88 -8.22 -27.03
C LEU A 270 5.95 -8.06 -28.55
N GLN A 271 4.86 -7.66 -29.19
CA GLN A 271 4.85 -7.38 -30.63
C GLN A 271 5.65 -6.13 -31.00
N ARG A 272 5.73 -5.17 -30.10
CA ARG A 272 6.34 -3.85 -30.38
C ARG A 272 7.74 -3.68 -29.83
N ILE A 273 8.09 -4.37 -28.75
CA ILE A 273 9.30 -4.06 -27.95
C ILE A 273 10.60 -4.17 -28.76
N ASN A 274 10.69 -5.11 -29.72
CA ASN A 274 11.89 -5.33 -30.50
C ASN A 274 12.25 -4.15 -31.41
N ASP A 275 11.24 -3.47 -31.95
CA ASP A 275 11.40 -2.35 -32.90
C ASP A 275 11.14 -0.99 -32.21
N HIS A 276 10.81 -1.01 -30.91
CA HIS A 276 10.46 0.18 -30.18
C HIS A 276 11.71 0.97 -29.75
N ARG A 277 11.70 2.29 -29.96
CA ARG A 277 12.82 3.16 -29.56
C ARG A 277 12.99 3.16 -28.05
N VAL A 278 14.21 2.90 -27.56
CA VAL A 278 14.52 2.84 -26.12
C VAL A 278 14.16 4.13 -25.38
N ASN A 279 14.38 5.28 -26.01
CA ASN A 279 14.02 6.59 -25.43
C ASN A 279 12.52 6.90 -25.42
N ARG A 280 11.67 5.99 -25.94
CA ARG A 280 10.21 6.07 -25.95
C ARG A 280 9.56 4.87 -25.26
N ILE A 281 10.31 4.09 -24.51
CA ILE A 281 9.85 2.86 -23.85
C ILE A 281 8.64 3.10 -22.92
N GLU A 282 8.49 4.30 -22.40
CA GLU A 282 7.36 4.73 -21.57
C GLU A 282 6.01 4.59 -22.29
N GLU A 283 5.96 4.65 -23.62
CA GLU A 283 4.75 4.49 -24.43
C GLU A 283 4.18 3.06 -24.32
N LEU A 284 5.00 2.09 -23.93
CA LEU A 284 4.58 0.71 -23.70
C LEU A 284 4.10 0.46 -22.26
N LEU A 285 4.14 1.49 -21.39
CA LEU A 285 3.63 1.36 -20.04
C LEU A 285 2.09 1.24 -20.04
N PRO A 286 1.50 0.48 -19.09
CA PRO A 286 0.07 0.18 -19.10
C PRO A 286 -0.83 1.41 -19.20
N TRP A 287 -0.50 2.48 -18.50
CA TRP A 287 -1.30 3.72 -18.52
C TRP A 287 -1.23 4.50 -19.83
N HIS A 288 -0.16 4.34 -20.63
CA HIS A 288 -0.08 4.92 -21.97
C HIS A 288 -0.89 4.10 -22.99
N ILE A 289 -0.79 2.78 -22.92
CA ILE A 289 -1.60 1.87 -23.76
C ILE A 289 -3.08 2.01 -23.44
N ALA A 290 -3.45 2.14 -22.15
CA ALA A 290 -4.84 2.33 -21.75
C ALA A 290 -5.47 3.64 -22.28
N LYS A 291 -4.66 4.71 -22.41
CA LYS A 291 -5.11 5.99 -22.99
C LYS A 291 -5.20 5.96 -24.52
N ASN A 292 -4.39 5.13 -25.16
CA ASN A 292 -4.28 5.00 -26.61
C ASN A 292 -4.42 3.50 -26.97
N PRO A 293 -5.62 2.91 -26.80
CA PRO A 293 -5.80 1.50 -27.13
C PRO A 293 -5.44 1.28 -28.61
N PRO A 294 -4.74 0.18 -28.95
CA PRO A 294 -4.49 -0.14 -30.35
C PRO A 294 -5.81 -0.22 -31.08
N ILE A 295 -5.87 0.35 -32.28
CA ILE A 295 -7.03 0.24 -33.15
C ILE A 295 -7.22 -1.26 -33.38
N ALA A 296 -8.36 -1.80 -32.93
CA ALA A 296 -8.69 -3.18 -33.12
C ALA A 296 -8.62 -3.46 -34.64
N THR A 297 -7.55 -4.10 -35.10
CA THR A 297 -7.51 -4.66 -36.44
C THR A 297 -8.59 -5.73 -36.46
N ALA A 298 -9.70 -5.44 -37.12
CA ALA A 298 -10.75 -6.41 -37.40
C ALA A 298 -10.10 -7.65 -38.02
N ALA A 299 -10.25 -8.79 -37.34
CA ALA A 299 -9.83 -10.09 -37.82
C ALA A 299 -10.76 -10.61 -38.92
#